data_293e61ce766fdae5cf79503a8cc36900
#
_entry.id   293e61ce766fdae5cf79503a8cc36900
#
_cell.length_a   1.000
_cell.length_b   1.000
_cell.length_c   1.000
_cell.angle_alpha   90.00
_cell.angle_beta   90.00
_cell.angle_gamma   90.00
#
_symmetry.space_group_name_H-M   'P 1'
#
loop_
_entity.id
_entity.type
_entity.pdbx_description
1 polymer ?
#
loop_
_entity_poly.entity_id
_entity_poly.type
_entity_poly.pdbx_seq_one_letter_code
_entity_poly.pdbx_strand_id
1 'polypeptide(L)'
;FVTSGPMKLTAWNHNESMTYEPNENYWAADKVSLTKINFMLSSDDTAIYNAFKDGSLQFADTIATDVMATVKDTPEFHKIDTLGTYYCGFNVNSELFAGKTVEQAAGMRKAFSLLIDREYIVETIAQAGQEPANTFIPTGMADGNGGEFRKNDDAYTYPDKENVGYYNPKLT
;
A
#
# COMPACT_ATOMS: atom_id res chain seq x y z
N PHE A 1 24.60 -5.21 -13.27
CA PHE A 1 24.25 -4.74 -11.93
C PHE A 1 24.89 -5.60 -10.88
N VAL A 2 25.41 -4.99 -9.81
CA VAL A 2 25.94 -5.70 -8.63
C VAL A 2 24.84 -5.81 -7.59
N THR A 3 24.65 -7.00 -7.04
CA THR A 3 23.62 -7.28 -6.03
C THR A 3 24.13 -8.24 -4.98
N SER A 4 23.66 -8.08 -3.75
CA SER A 4 23.85 -9.04 -2.65
C SER A 4 22.65 -10.00 -2.50
N GLY A 5 21.62 -9.85 -3.32
CA GLY A 5 20.41 -10.67 -3.28
C GLY A 5 20.54 -12.02 -3.98
N PRO A 6 19.52 -12.89 -3.84
CA PRO A 6 19.52 -14.25 -4.40
C PRO A 6 19.46 -14.31 -5.93
N MET A 7 18.97 -13.24 -6.57
CA MET A 7 18.82 -13.15 -8.01
C MET A 7 19.56 -11.93 -8.55
N LYS A 8 20.12 -12.04 -9.74
CA LYS A 8 20.80 -10.95 -10.46
C LYS A 8 20.04 -10.61 -11.75
N LEU A 9 19.93 -9.32 -12.07
CA LEU A 9 19.34 -8.84 -13.32
C LEU A 9 20.27 -9.21 -14.49
N THR A 10 19.75 -9.96 -15.46
CA THR A 10 20.49 -10.41 -16.65
C THR A 10 20.00 -9.76 -17.95
N ALA A 11 18.71 -9.31 -17.99
CA ALA A 11 18.20 -8.56 -19.12
C ALA A 11 17.17 -7.51 -18.64
N TRP A 12 17.13 -6.36 -19.33
CA TRP A 12 16.14 -5.32 -19.09
C TRP A 12 15.73 -4.68 -20.42
N ASN A 13 14.53 -5.00 -20.86
CA ASN A 13 13.87 -4.34 -21.98
C ASN A 13 12.95 -3.26 -21.40
N HIS A 14 13.35 -2.00 -21.54
CA HIS A 14 12.63 -0.88 -20.96
C HIS A 14 11.16 -0.86 -21.37
N ASN A 15 10.25 -0.65 -20.41
CA ASN A 15 8.79 -0.64 -20.56
C ASN A 15 8.17 -1.98 -21.05
N GLU A 16 8.92 -3.07 -21.05
CA GLU A 16 8.44 -4.36 -21.54
C GLU A 16 8.70 -5.47 -20.51
N SER A 17 9.99 -5.74 -20.19
CA SER A 17 10.31 -6.87 -19.34
C SER A 17 11.65 -6.73 -18.61
N MET A 18 11.78 -7.46 -17.49
CA MET A 18 13.05 -7.72 -16.83
C MET A 18 13.23 -9.21 -16.61
N THR A 19 14.46 -9.70 -16.75
CA THR A 19 14.83 -11.09 -16.48
C THR A 19 15.85 -11.14 -15.37
N TYR A 20 15.62 -12.03 -14.42
CA TYR A 20 16.55 -12.32 -13.32
C TYR A 20 16.91 -13.79 -13.34
N GLU A 21 18.18 -14.08 -13.02
CA GLU A 21 18.73 -15.43 -12.86
C GLU A 21 19.45 -15.55 -11.50
N PRO A 22 19.68 -16.79 -11.00
CA PRO A 22 20.35 -16.98 -9.72
C PRO A 22 21.69 -16.27 -9.63
N ASN A 23 21.96 -15.69 -8.46
CA ASN A 23 23.24 -15.10 -8.13
C ASN A 23 24.10 -16.14 -7.40
N GLU A 24 25.09 -16.66 -8.08
CA GLU A 24 26.02 -17.65 -7.54
C GLU A 24 26.87 -17.16 -6.35
N ASN A 25 26.98 -15.83 -6.20
CA ASN A 25 27.68 -15.18 -5.09
C ASN A 25 26.75 -14.85 -3.90
N TYR A 26 25.49 -15.24 -3.95
CA TYR A 26 24.58 -15.06 -2.82
C TYR A 26 25.00 -15.98 -1.66
N TRP A 27 25.01 -15.47 -0.43
CA TRP A 27 25.48 -16.20 0.76
C TRP A 27 24.75 -17.52 1.02
N ALA A 28 23.51 -17.67 0.53
CA ALA A 28 22.69 -18.87 0.62
C ALA A 28 22.24 -19.35 -0.78
N ALA A 29 23.15 -19.35 -1.75
CA ALA A 29 22.87 -19.73 -3.14
C ALA A 29 22.31 -21.16 -3.26
N ASP A 30 22.73 -22.07 -2.37
CA ASP A 30 22.22 -23.44 -2.26
C ASP A 30 20.73 -23.54 -1.90
N LYS A 31 20.15 -22.51 -1.34
CA LYS A 31 18.72 -22.43 -0.98
C LYS A 31 17.85 -21.82 -2.07
N VAL A 32 18.42 -21.32 -3.15
CA VAL A 32 17.68 -20.72 -4.26
C VAL A 32 17.20 -21.80 -5.20
N SER A 33 15.89 -22.04 -5.21
CA SER A 33 15.26 -23.06 -6.06
C SER A 33 14.82 -22.55 -7.43
N LEU A 34 14.57 -21.24 -7.57
CA LEU A 34 14.14 -20.63 -8.83
C LEU A 34 15.33 -20.50 -9.77
N THR A 35 15.15 -20.91 -11.01
CA THR A 35 16.18 -20.83 -12.06
C THR A 35 16.07 -19.56 -12.89
N LYS A 36 14.90 -18.91 -12.89
CA LYS A 36 14.61 -17.71 -13.64
C LYS A 36 13.36 -17.00 -13.11
N ILE A 37 13.37 -15.67 -13.12
CA ILE A 37 12.19 -14.83 -12.90
C ILE A 37 12.08 -13.86 -14.07
N ASN A 38 10.95 -13.87 -14.75
CA ASN A 38 10.60 -12.87 -15.78
C ASN A 38 9.53 -11.95 -15.25
N PHE A 39 9.81 -10.64 -15.28
CA PHE A 39 8.82 -9.62 -14.96
C PHE A 39 8.24 -9.05 -16.25
N MET A 40 6.93 -8.99 -16.33
CA MET A 40 6.19 -8.17 -17.28
C MET A 40 6.07 -6.76 -16.70
N LEU A 41 6.52 -5.74 -17.42
CA LEU A 41 6.41 -4.35 -17.01
C LEU A 41 5.19 -3.75 -17.71
N SER A 42 4.13 -3.48 -16.94
CA SER A 42 2.91 -2.87 -17.44
C SER A 42 2.34 -1.91 -16.40
N SER A 43 1.73 -0.82 -16.84
CA SER A 43 0.91 0.08 -16.03
C SER A 43 -0.59 -0.18 -16.20
N ASP A 44 -0.95 -1.21 -16.97
CA ASP A 44 -2.33 -1.61 -17.22
C ASP A 44 -2.66 -2.84 -16.37
N ASP A 45 -3.33 -2.62 -15.23
CA ASP A 45 -3.71 -3.67 -14.28
C ASP A 45 -4.67 -4.70 -14.89
N THR A 46 -5.49 -4.27 -15.88
CA THR A 46 -6.38 -5.19 -16.60
C THR A 46 -5.59 -6.15 -17.50
N ALA A 47 -4.54 -5.65 -18.16
CA ALA A 47 -3.64 -6.50 -18.95
C ALA A 47 -2.89 -7.50 -18.07
N ILE A 48 -2.41 -7.06 -16.88
CA ILE A 48 -1.76 -7.94 -15.90
C ILE A 48 -2.73 -9.04 -15.45
N TYR A 49 -3.95 -8.67 -15.08
CA TYR A 49 -4.96 -9.65 -14.65
C TYR A 49 -5.32 -10.67 -15.73
N ASN A 50 -5.46 -10.23 -17.00
CA ASN A 50 -5.72 -11.12 -18.11
C ASN A 50 -4.57 -12.09 -18.38
N ALA A 51 -3.31 -11.61 -18.29
CA ALA A 51 -2.12 -12.45 -18.42
C ALA A 51 -2.00 -13.49 -17.29
N PHE A 52 -2.44 -13.15 -16.06
CA PHE A 52 -2.56 -14.13 -14.97
C PHE A 52 -3.66 -15.17 -15.27
N LYS A 53 -4.82 -14.74 -15.75
CA LYS A 53 -5.94 -15.65 -16.08
C LYS A 53 -5.63 -16.63 -17.21
N ASP A 54 -4.90 -16.21 -18.21
CA ASP A 54 -4.52 -17.08 -19.33
C ASP A 54 -3.30 -17.96 -19.04
N GLY A 55 -2.66 -17.79 -17.85
CA GLY A 55 -1.52 -18.56 -17.41
C GLY A 55 -0.17 -18.06 -17.90
N SER A 56 -0.13 -16.92 -18.61
CA SER A 56 1.13 -16.29 -19.04
C SER A 56 1.92 -15.73 -17.85
N LEU A 57 1.24 -15.28 -16.79
CA LEU A 57 1.82 -14.92 -15.50
C LEU A 57 1.39 -15.92 -14.42
N GLN A 58 2.32 -16.30 -13.55
CA GLN A 58 2.08 -17.16 -12.39
C GLN A 58 1.84 -16.36 -11.12
N PHE A 59 2.13 -15.06 -11.14
CA PHE A 59 1.97 -14.14 -10.03
C PHE A 59 1.62 -12.75 -10.55
N ALA A 60 0.70 -12.07 -9.91
CA ALA A 60 0.37 -10.67 -10.13
C ALA A 60 0.35 -9.96 -8.77
N ASP A 61 1.13 -8.90 -8.62
CA ASP A 61 1.21 -8.10 -7.39
C ASP A 61 0.17 -6.97 -7.33
N THR A 62 -0.43 -6.67 -8.48
CA THR A 62 -1.47 -5.64 -8.61
C THR A 62 -2.72 -6.24 -9.23
N ILE A 63 -3.87 -5.86 -8.71
CA ILE A 63 -5.18 -6.30 -9.21
C ILE A 63 -6.01 -5.06 -9.52
N ALA A 64 -6.57 -5.03 -10.73
CA ALA A 64 -7.48 -3.97 -11.16
C ALA A 64 -8.69 -3.88 -10.22
N THR A 65 -9.04 -2.68 -9.78
CA THR A 65 -10.10 -2.46 -8.76
C THR A 65 -11.47 -2.95 -9.23
N ASP A 66 -11.75 -2.88 -10.52
CA ASP A 66 -13.01 -3.31 -11.13
C ASP A 66 -13.22 -4.82 -11.10
N VAL A 67 -12.14 -5.62 -11.00
CA VAL A 67 -12.23 -7.07 -10.87
C VAL A 67 -12.11 -7.57 -9.42
N MET A 68 -11.78 -6.69 -8.47
CA MET A 68 -11.54 -7.06 -7.08
C MET A 68 -12.71 -7.85 -6.47
N ALA A 69 -13.94 -7.40 -6.71
CA ALA A 69 -15.15 -8.08 -6.21
C ALA A 69 -15.28 -9.54 -6.68
N THR A 70 -14.66 -9.90 -7.81
CA THR A 70 -14.72 -11.26 -8.38
C THR A 70 -13.59 -12.16 -7.91
N VAL A 71 -12.46 -11.57 -7.45
CA VAL A 71 -11.25 -12.35 -7.12
C VAL A 71 -10.98 -12.44 -5.62
N LYS A 72 -11.44 -11.48 -4.81
CA LYS A 72 -11.12 -11.40 -3.38
C LYS A 72 -11.46 -12.63 -2.54
N ASP A 73 -12.42 -13.44 -3.02
CA ASP A 73 -12.88 -14.64 -2.33
C ASP A 73 -12.38 -15.94 -3.02
N THR A 74 -11.47 -15.81 -4.01
CA THR A 74 -10.89 -16.98 -4.68
C THR A 74 -9.65 -17.50 -3.94
N PRO A 75 -9.32 -18.79 -4.06
CA PRO A 75 -8.14 -19.38 -3.41
C PRO A 75 -6.81 -18.77 -3.84
N GLU A 76 -6.76 -18.19 -5.03
CA GLU A 76 -5.56 -17.56 -5.61
C GLU A 76 -5.31 -16.16 -5.06
N PHE A 77 -6.32 -15.53 -4.45
CA PHE A 77 -6.17 -14.20 -3.86
C PHE A 77 -5.55 -14.28 -2.46
N HIS A 78 -4.42 -13.64 -2.29
CA HIS A 78 -3.72 -13.56 -1.02
C HIS A 78 -3.58 -12.12 -0.56
N LYS A 79 -4.15 -11.81 0.60
CA LYS A 79 -3.95 -10.55 1.28
C LYS A 79 -2.68 -10.61 2.14
N ILE A 80 -1.74 -9.71 1.88
CA ILE A 80 -0.50 -9.60 2.65
C ILE A 80 -0.47 -8.24 3.32
N ASP A 81 -0.45 -8.23 4.66
CA ASP A 81 -0.37 -7.00 5.42
C ASP A 81 1.01 -6.36 5.27
N THR A 82 1.02 -5.06 5.02
CA THR A 82 2.25 -4.26 4.90
C THR A 82 2.31 -3.21 5.99
N LEU A 83 3.51 -2.88 6.45
CA LEU A 83 3.74 -1.80 7.41
C LEU A 83 3.69 -0.45 6.68
N GLY A 84 2.51 -0.06 6.24
CA GLY A 84 2.31 1.15 5.46
C GLY A 84 0.99 1.85 5.80
N THR A 85 1.01 3.18 5.78
CA THR A 85 -0.18 4.02 5.90
C THR A 85 -0.28 4.90 4.68
N TYR A 86 -1.36 4.74 3.93
CA TYR A 86 -1.67 5.60 2.77
C TYR A 86 -2.37 6.87 3.25
N TYR A 87 -1.90 8.03 2.82
CA TYR A 87 -2.45 9.31 3.28
C TYR A 87 -2.44 10.37 2.18
N CYS A 88 -3.33 11.35 2.34
CA CYS A 88 -3.33 12.59 1.55
C CYS A 88 -2.68 13.72 2.36
N GLY A 89 -1.65 14.33 1.83
CA GLY A 89 -1.00 15.49 2.42
C GLY A 89 -1.46 16.78 1.78
N PHE A 90 -1.64 17.84 2.59
CA PHE A 90 -1.88 19.18 2.07
C PHE A 90 -0.56 19.93 1.87
N ASN A 91 -0.37 20.54 0.70
CA ASN A 91 0.68 21.53 0.54
C ASN A 91 0.29 22.80 1.30
N VAL A 92 0.89 23.00 2.47
CA VAL A 92 0.60 24.14 3.35
C VAL A 92 1.00 25.50 2.76
N ASN A 93 1.86 25.51 1.74
CA ASN A 93 2.27 26.70 0.99
C ASN A 93 1.38 26.98 -0.23
N SER A 94 0.31 26.23 -0.42
CA SER A 94 -0.65 26.48 -1.49
C SER A 94 -1.33 27.82 -1.32
N GLU A 95 -1.62 28.49 -2.43
CA GLU A 95 -2.41 29.73 -2.48
C GLU A 95 -3.80 29.58 -1.82
N LEU A 96 -4.34 28.36 -1.74
CA LEU A 96 -5.57 28.03 -1.02
C LEU A 96 -5.54 28.53 0.45
N PHE A 97 -4.34 28.56 1.04
CA PHE A 97 -4.12 28.97 2.44
C PHE A 97 -3.57 30.40 2.56
N ALA A 98 -3.35 31.10 1.45
CA ALA A 98 -2.79 32.44 1.45
C ALA A 98 -3.68 33.42 2.24
N GLY A 99 -3.06 34.28 3.04
CA GLY A 99 -3.76 35.29 3.86
C GLY A 99 -4.58 34.72 5.03
N LYS A 100 -4.52 33.44 5.32
CA LYS A 100 -5.20 32.81 6.46
C LYS A 100 -4.28 32.68 7.66
N THR A 101 -4.85 32.78 8.87
CA THR A 101 -4.10 32.42 10.08
C THR A 101 -3.83 30.92 10.13
N VAL A 102 -2.92 30.49 11.00
CA VAL A 102 -2.61 29.08 11.21
C VAL A 102 -3.86 28.28 11.60
N GLU A 103 -4.69 28.84 12.47
CA GLU A 103 -5.93 28.22 12.95
C GLU A 103 -6.98 28.11 11.82
N GLN A 104 -7.11 29.15 11.00
CA GLN A 104 -8.03 29.12 9.85
C GLN A 104 -7.59 28.09 8.83
N ALA A 105 -6.32 28.02 8.49
CA ALA A 105 -5.78 27.03 7.58
C ALA A 105 -5.90 25.60 8.14
N ALA A 106 -5.71 25.40 9.44
CA ALA A 106 -5.93 24.12 10.10
C ALA A 106 -7.40 23.69 10.06
N GLY A 107 -8.31 24.65 10.34
CA GLY A 107 -9.77 24.44 10.24
C GLY A 107 -10.21 24.01 8.83
N MET A 108 -9.64 24.64 7.79
CA MET A 108 -9.91 24.24 6.40
C MET A 108 -9.45 22.80 6.11
N ARG A 109 -8.23 22.42 6.50
CA ARG A 109 -7.74 21.05 6.32
C ARG A 109 -8.60 20.04 7.05
N LYS A 110 -9.04 20.37 8.27
CA LYS A 110 -9.96 19.53 9.03
C LYS A 110 -11.31 19.38 8.30
N ALA A 111 -11.86 20.46 7.73
CA ALA A 111 -13.09 20.40 6.96
C ALA A 111 -12.98 19.46 5.76
N PHE A 112 -11.88 19.53 4.98
CA PHE A 112 -11.61 18.58 3.91
C PHE A 112 -11.56 17.14 4.42
N SER A 113 -10.90 16.91 5.55
CA SER A 113 -10.79 15.57 6.15
C SER A 113 -12.15 14.99 6.54
N LEU A 114 -13.07 15.83 7.03
CA LEU A 114 -14.42 15.42 7.40
C LEU A 114 -15.30 15.04 6.19
N LEU A 115 -14.98 15.52 4.99
CA LEU A 115 -15.69 15.19 3.76
C LEU A 115 -15.23 13.87 3.12
N ILE A 116 -14.10 13.28 3.57
CA ILE A 116 -13.55 12.06 3.01
C ILE A 116 -14.08 10.85 3.78
N ASP A 117 -14.98 10.11 3.14
CA ASP A 117 -15.49 8.84 3.68
C ASP A 117 -14.47 7.74 3.48
N ARG A 118 -13.64 7.51 4.50
CA ARG A 118 -12.57 6.50 4.45
C ARG A 118 -13.12 5.07 4.49
N GLU A 119 -14.25 4.85 5.14
CA GLU A 119 -14.90 3.53 5.17
C GLU A 119 -15.40 3.17 3.78
N TYR A 120 -16.08 4.10 3.09
CA TYR A 120 -16.48 3.89 1.70
C TYR A 120 -15.29 3.60 0.77
N ILE A 121 -14.17 4.30 0.96
CA ILE A 121 -12.96 4.07 0.16
C ILE A 121 -12.43 2.65 0.35
N VAL A 122 -12.28 2.17 1.59
CA VAL A 122 -11.69 0.84 1.84
C VAL A 122 -12.66 -0.29 1.55
N GLU A 123 -13.96 -0.13 1.80
CA GLU A 123 -14.95 -1.19 1.64
C GLU A 123 -15.51 -1.29 0.22
N THR A 124 -15.69 -0.15 -0.46
CA THR A 124 -16.38 -0.11 -1.76
C THR A 124 -15.42 0.10 -2.92
N ILE A 125 -14.39 0.93 -2.76
CA ILE A 125 -13.46 1.23 -3.84
C ILE A 125 -12.29 0.25 -3.83
N ALA A 126 -11.53 0.18 -2.74
CA ALA A 126 -10.32 -0.64 -2.65
C ALA A 126 -10.61 -2.14 -2.48
N GLN A 127 -11.54 -2.51 -1.62
CA GLN A 127 -12.08 -3.86 -1.40
C GLN A 127 -11.07 -4.96 -1.05
N ALA A 128 -9.80 -4.64 -0.83
CA ALA A 128 -8.73 -5.60 -0.57
C ALA A 128 -8.45 -5.80 0.93
N GLY A 129 -9.33 -5.31 1.80
CA GLY A 129 -9.24 -5.49 3.25
C GLY A 129 -8.35 -4.48 3.97
N GLN A 130 -8.12 -3.32 3.36
CA GLN A 130 -7.52 -2.16 4.03
C GLN A 130 -8.41 -1.67 5.17
N GLU A 131 -7.78 -1.06 6.17
CA GLU A 131 -8.48 -0.48 7.33
C GLU A 131 -8.31 1.03 7.35
N PRO A 132 -9.37 1.81 7.73
CA PRO A 132 -9.23 3.25 7.90
C PRO A 132 -8.20 3.59 8.98
N ALA A 133 -7.16 4.32 8.60
CA ALA A 133 -6.09 4.69 9.52
C ALA A 133 -6.50 5.87 10.42
N ASN A 134 -6.19 5.79 11.71
CA ASN A 134 -6.36 6.87 12.69
C ASN A 134 -5.03 7.48 13.14
N THR A 135 -3.90 6.99 12.61
CA THR A 135 -2.54 7.47 12.87
C THR A 135 -1.62 7.08 11.73
N PHE A 136 -0.44 7.70 11.66
CA PHE A 136 0.60 7.32 10.69
C PHE A 136 1.29 5.99 11.00
N ILE A 137 1.24 5.55 12.25
CA ILE A 137 1.87 4.30 12.66
C ILE A 137 0.90 3.15 12.38
N PRO A 138 1.21 2.24 11.42
CA PRO A 138 0.35 1.11 11.11
C PRO A 138 0.34 0.08 12.23
N THR A 139 -0.71 -0.74 12.23
CA THR A 139 -0.78 -1.93 13.09
C THR A 139 0.35 -2.91 12.73
N GLY A 140 0.89 -3.62 13.73
CA GLY A 140 1.95 -4.60 13.53
C GLY A 140 3.37 -4.04 13.52
N MET A 141 3.58 -2.72 13.66
CA MET A 141 4.91 -2.15 13.81
C MET A 141 5.52 -2.57 15.14
N ALA A 142 6.71 -3.20 15.09
CA ALA A 142 7.42 -3.64 16.29
C ALA A 142 7.92 -2.47 17.14
N ASP A 143 7.91 -2.62 18.45
CA ASP A 143 8.42 -1.64 19.44
C ASP A 143 9.92 -1.79 19.75
N GLY A 144 10.58 -2.79 19.16
CA GLY A 144 11.97 -3.16 19.45
C GLY A 144 12.20 -3.98 20.70
N ASN A 145 11.16 -4.25 21.50
CA ASN A 145 11.21 -5.02 22.75
C ASN A 145 10.41 -6.33 22.68
N GLY A 146 10.03 -6.75 21.48
CA GLY A 146 9.25 -7.98 21.27
C GLY A 146 7.73 -7.78 21.27
N GLY A 147 7.26 -6.54 21.33
CA GLY A 147 5.86 -6.16 21.26
C GLY A 147 5.52 -5.29 20.05
N GLU A 148 4.30 -4.79 20.04
CA GLU A 148 3.78 -3.90 19.01
C GLU A 148 3.75 -2.45 19.52
N PHE A 149 4.32 -1.53 18.76
CA PHE A 149 4.48 -0.11 19.12
C PHE A 149 3.17 0.53 19.60
N ARG A 150 2.05 0.29 18.89
CA ARG A 150 0.76 0.87 19.22
C ARG A 150 0.11 0.29 20.49
N LYS A 151 0.58 -0.86 20.98
CA LYS A 151 0.02 -1.54 22.17
C LYS A 151 0.83 -1.30 23.43
N ASN A 152 2.08 -0.84 23.30
CA ASN A 152 3.01 -0.75 24.44
C ASN A 152 3.22 0.69 24.93
N ASP A 153 2.49 1.66 24.39
CA ASP A 153 2.55 3.05 24.84
C ASP A 153 1.35 3.37 25.75
N ASP A 154 1.44 2.98 27.01
CA ASP A 154 0.43 3.28 28.04
C ASP A 154 0.29 4.80 28.30
N ALA A 155 1.27 5.60 27.87
CA ALA A 155 1.27 7.06 28.05
C ALA A 155 0.51 7.81 26.94
N TYR A 156 0.22 7.16 25.80
CA TYR A 156 -0.43 7.78 24.67
C TYR A 156 -1.75 7.09 24.30
N THR A 157 -2.82 7.83 24.39
CA THR A 157 -4.12 7.36 23.89
C THR A 157 -4.26 7.73 22.41
N TYR A 158 -4.30 6.74 21.55
CA TYR A 158 -4.53 6.96 20.13
C TYR A 158 -5.93 7.53 19.88
N PRO A 159 -6.06 8.56 19.03
CA PRO A 159 -7.34 9.17 18.75
C PRO A 159 -8.31 8.16 18.12
N ASP A 160 -9.56 8.25 18.51
CA ASP A 160 -10.66 7.56 17.84
C ASP A 160 -11.09 8.30 16.55
N LYS A 161 -12.05 7.74 15.83
CA LYS A 161 -12.56 8.31 14.58
C LYS A 161 -13.05 9.74 14.73
N GLU A 162 -13.71 10.10 15.84
CA GLU A 162 -14.26 11.42 16.08
C GLU A 162 -13.17 12.47 16.27
N ASN A 163 -12.08 12.08 16.91
CA ASN A 163 -10.97 12.98 17.24
C ASN A 163 -10.01 13.24 16.08
N VAL A 164 -9.89 12.30 15.14
CA VAL A 164 -8.96 12.45 13.99
C VAL A 164 -9.58 13.08 12.75
N GLY A 165 -10.83 13.55 12.82
CA GLY A 165 -11.50 14.21 11.70
C GLY A 165 -11.90 13.24 10.59
N TYR A 166 -12.41 12.08 10.95
CA TYR A 166 -13.06 11.17 10.00
C TYR A 166 -14.35 11.79 9.46
N TYR A 167 -14.77 11.30 8.30
CA TYR A 167 -16.05 11.65 7.72
C TYR A 167 -17.18 11.48 8.73
N ASN A 168 -17.99 12.53 8.86
CA ASN A 168 -19.15 12.53 9.73
C ASN A 168 -20.36 13.07 8.98
N PRO A 169 -21.29 12.19 8.57
CA PRO A 169 -22.46 12.59 7.79
C PRO A 169 -23.40 13.53 8.53
N LYS A 170 -23.24 13.71 9.85
CA LYS A 170 -24.03 14.68 10.63
C LYS A 170 -23.48 16.09 10.58
N LEU A 171 -22.26 16.29 10.07
CA LEU A 171 -21.61 17.59 9.92
C LEU A 171 -21.61 18.10 8.46
N THR A 172 -22.08 17.31 7.54
CA THR A 172 -22.35 17.65 6.16
C THR A 172 -23.85 17.83 5.96
#